data_49d4544499dd2447b132c13669f2efcf
#
_entry.id   49d4544499dd2447b132c13669f2efcf
#
_cell.length_a   1.000
_cell.length_b   1.000
_cell.length_c   1.000
_cell.angle_alpha   90.00
_cell.angle_beta   90.00
_cell.angle_gamma   90.00
#
_symmetry.space_group_name_H-M   'P 1'
#
loop_
_entity.id
_entity.type
_entity.pdbx_description
1 polymer ?
#
loop_
_entity_poly.entity_id
_entity_poly.type
_entity_poly.pdbx_seq_one_letter_code
_entity_poly.pdbx_strand_id
1 'polypeptide(L)'
;MLDPLGGNDWRKGLKLLRPCGRMVAFGFANLASGQRRRPARLAAQVAGIPLLTPLQLMNQNRTVSGVNIGHLWGQMAILRAELQAVLALWEQDKIKPRIDSSYAFTEAAAAHRRILQRQNIGKIVLKP
;
A
#
# COMPACT_ATOMS: atom_id res chain seq x y z
N MET A 1 -2.53 1.76 12.03
CA MET A 1 -3.05 1.04 10.86
C MET A 1 -2.23 1.42 9.65
N LEU A 2 -1.86 0.45 8.82
CA LEU A 2 -1.18 0.67 7.53
C LEU A 2 -2.18 0.33 6.43
N ASP A 3 -2.37 1.23 5.44
CA ASP A 3 -3.39 1.06 4.39
C ASP A 3 -2.77 1.20 3.00
N PRO A 4 -2.70 0.09 2.22
CA PRO A 4 -2.28 0.09 0.83
C PRO A 4 -3.44 0.22 -0.16
N LEU A 5 -4.71 0.22 0.31
CA LEU A 5 -5.88 0.03 -0.54
C LEU A 5 -6.43 1.35 -1.09
N GLY A 6 -6.55 2.34 -0.24
CA GLY A 6 -7.04 3.66 -0.61
C GLY A 6 -8.55 3.75 -0.86
N GLY A 7 -9.00 4.95 -1.27
CA GLY A 7 -10.38 5.21 -1.60
C GLY A 7 -11.31 5.06 -0.39
N ASN A 8 -12.41 4.33 -0.56
CA ASN A 8 -13.41 4.16 0.49
C ASN A 8 -12.89 3.38 1.74
N ASP A 9 -11.80 2.61 1.59
CA ASP A 9 -11.22 1.89 2.74
C ASP A 9 -10.54 2.84 3.73
N TRP A 10 -10.03 3.99 3.30
CA TRP A 10 -9.57 5.03 4.22
C TRP A 10 -10.69 5.52 5.15
N ARG A 11 -11.91 5.71 4.63
CA ARG A 11 -13.06 6.11 5.44
C ARG A 11 -13.43 5.05 6.48
N LYS A 12 -13.38 3.78 6.10
CA LYS A 12 -13.61 2.66 7.02
C LYS A 12 -12.50 2.59 8.07
N GLY A 13 -11.25 2.68 7.65
CA GLY A 13 -10.09 2.66 8.52
C GLY A 13 -10.13 3.75 9.58
N LEU A 14 -10.47 4.98 9.18
CA LEU A 14 -10.62 6.09 10.12
C LEU A 14 -11.68 5.82 11.20
N LYS A 15 -12.80 5.17 10.84
CA LYS A 15 -13.85 4.81 11.83
C LYS A 15 -13.35 3.78 12.84
N LEU A 16 -12.42 2.92 12.46
CA LEU A 16 -11.86 1.86 13.31
C LEU A 16 -10.73 2.34 14.21
N LEU A 17 -10.17 3.54 13.95
CA LEU A 17 -9.12 4.08 14.79
C LEU A 17 -9.64 4.47 16.17
N ARG A 18 -8.95 4.01 17.19
CA ARG A 18 -9.14 4.50 18.56
C ARG A 18 -8.63 5.94 18.72
N PRO A 19 -9.01 6.66 19.77
CA PRO A 19 -8.33 7.88 20.15
C PRO A 19 -6.81 7.68 20.23
N CYS A 20 -6.03 8.66 19.82
CA CYS A 20 -4.57 8.60 19.63
C CYS A 20 -4.09 7.57 18.57
N GLY A 21 -5.02 6.98 17.80
CA GLY A 21 -4.71 6.07 16.73
C GLY A 21 -4.07 6.77 15.53
N ARG A 22 -3.21 6.02 14.81
CA ARG A 22 -2.49 6.51 13.62
C ARG A 22 -2.85 5.67 12.41
N MET A 23 -3.08 6.33 11.29
CA MET A 23 -3.24 5.70 9.98
C MET A 23 -2.16 6.20 9.02
N VAL A 24 -1.48 5.28 8.37
CA VAL A 24 -0.52 5.59 7.30
C VAL A 24 -1.07 5.04 6.00
N ALA A 25 -1.39 5.94 5.07
CA ALA A 25 -1.77 5.61 3.70
C ALA A 25 -0.50 5.52 2.84
N PHE A 26 -0.25 4.36 2.22
CA PHE A 26 0.95 4.17 1.40
C PHE A 26 0.68 3.50 0.06
N GLY A 27 -0.58 3.42 -0.34
CA GLY A 27 -0.97 2.86 -1.64
C GLY A 27 -2.39 3.21 -2.03
N PHE A 28 -2.72 2.85 -3.28
CA PHE A 28 -4.01 3.11 -3.91
C PHE A 28 -4.47 1.89 -4.71
N ALA A 29 -4.28 0.68 -4.16
CA ALA A 29 -4.50 -0.58 -4.87
C ALA A 29 -5.95 -0.75 -5.37
N ASN A 30 -6.94 -0.16 -4.69
CA ASN A 30 -8.34 -0.21 -5.13
C ASN A 30 -8.60 0.55 -6.45
N LEU A 31 -7.78 1.54 -6.81
CA LEU A 31 -7.87 2.23 -8.10
C LEU A 31 -7.24 1.42 -9.23
N ALA A 32 -6.23 0.61 -8.91
CA ALA A 32 -5.53 -0.26 -9.85
C ALA A 32 -6.21 -1.62 -10.05
N SER A 33 -7.16 -2.00 -9.16
CA SER A 33 -7.77 -3.33 -9.16
C SER A 33 -8.86 -3.46 -10.20
N GLY A 34 -8.71 -4.39 -11.13
CA GLY A 34 -9.76 -4.85 -12.04
C GLY A 34 -9.29 -5.01 -13.47
N GLN A 35 -9.70 -6.11 -14.11
CA GLN A 35 -9.43 -6.42 -15.53
C GLN A 35 -10.11 -5.45 -16.49
N ARG A 36 -11.13 -4.73 -16.08
CA ARG A 36 -11.81 -3.69 -16.86
C ARG A 36 -11.88 -2.39 -16.05
N ARG A 37 -11.35 -1.32 -16.61
CA ARG A 37 -11.54 0.03 -16.08
C ARG A 37 -13.03 0.38 -16.14
N ARG A 38 -13.71 0.41 -15.00
CA ARG A 38 -15.08 0.88 -14.87
C ARG A 38 -15.03 2.32 -14.35
N PRO A 39 -15.28 3.34 -15.21
CA PRO A 39 -15.15 4.75 -14.80
C PRO A 39 -16.05 5.11 -13.61
N ALA A 40 -17.27 4.55 -13.56
CA ALA A 40 -18.16 4.74 -12.44
C ALA A 40 -17.59 4.21 -11.11
N ARG A 41 -16.90 3.06 -11.13
CA ARG A 41 -16.24 2.51 -9.93
C ARG A 41 -15.07 3.38 -9.49
N LEU A 42 -14.30 3.90 -10.44
CA LEU A 42 -13.21 4.83 -10.18
C LEU A 42 -13.75 6.12 -9.54
N ALA A 43 -14.79 6.72 -10.11
CA ALA A 43 -15.46 7.90 -9.56
C ALA A 43 -15.97 7.65 -8.13
N ALA A 44 -16.60 6.50 -7.87
CA ALA A 44 -17.06 6.12 -6.54
C ALA A 44 -15.91 5.97 -5.53
N GLN A 45 -14.76 5.43 -5.94
CA GLN A 45 -13.56 5.33 -5.08
C GLN A 45 -12.99 6.71 -4.75
N VAL A 46 -12.91 7.60 -5.75
CA VAL A 46 -12.44 8.98 -5.54
C VAL A 46 -13.39 9.74 -4.65
N ALA A 47 -14.71 9.65 -4.88
CA ALA A 47 -15.74 10.26 -4.02
C ALA A 47 -15.73 9.68 -2.58
N GLY A 48 -15.23 8.45 -2.41
CA GLY A 48 -15.05 7.80 -1.12
C GLY A 48 -13.86 8.30 -0.31
N ILE A 49 -12.96 9.09 -0.90
CA ILE A 49 -11.80 9.65 -0.18
C ILE A 49 -12.30 10.64 0.89
N PRO A 50 -11.95 10.43 2.17
CA PRO A 50 -12.36 11.35 3.20
C PRO A 50 -11.60 12.68 3.07
N LEU A 51 -12.34 13.77 3.10
CA LEU A 51 -11.75 15.09 3.27
C LEU A 51 -11.45 15.27 4.75
N LEU A 52 -10.18 15.45 5.10
CA LEU A 52 -9.73 15.59 6.48
C LEU A 52 -9.20 16.99 6.71
N THR A 53 -9.69 17.62 7.77
CA THR A 53 -9.17 18.92 8.22
C THR A 53 -8.36 18.74 9.50
N PRO A 54 -7.37 19.60 9.77
CA PRO A 54 -6.65 19.58 11.04
C PRO A 54 -7.57 19.63 12.25
N LEU A 55 -8.62 20.44 12.18
CA LEU A 55 -9.59 20.58 13.27
C LEU A 55 -10.33 19.26 13.56
N GLN A 56 -10.73 18.53 12.52
CA GLN A 56 -11.35 17.20 12.69
C GLN A 56 -10.40 16.21 13.35
N LEU A 57 -9.13 16.21 12.94
CA LEU A 57 -8.11 15.32 13.50
C LEU A 57 -7.83 15.65 14.97
N MET A 58 -7.75 16.95 15.31
CA MET A 58 -7.59 17.44 16.68
C MET A 58 -8.77 17.00 17.56
N ASN A 59 -10.01 17.25 17.12
CA ASN A 59 -11.21 16.92 17.89
C ASN A 59 -11.35 15.40 18.13
N GLN A 60 -10.80 14.59 17.25
CA GLN A 60 -10.85 13.13 17.35
C GLN A 60 -9.57 12.53 17.95
N ASN A 61 -8.55 13.34 18.23
CA ASN A 61 -7.23 12.89 18.68
C ASN A 61 -6.68 11.78 17.77
N ARG A 62 -6.66 11.99 16.44
CA ARG A 62 -6.20 11.01 15.46
C ARG A 62 -5.08 11.58 14.60
N THR A 63 -4.22 10.70 14.11
CA THR A 63 -3.16 11.06 13.16
C THR A 63 -3.39 10.36 11.84
N VAL A 64 -3.27 11.09 10.75
CA VAL A 64 -3.25 10.54 9.39
C VAL A 64 -1.99 11.05 8.69
N SER A 65 -1.24 10.13 8.10
CA SER A 65 -0.06 10.45 7.31
C SER A 65 -0.11 9.69 5.97
N GLY A 66 0.61 10.20 4.98
CA GLY A 66 0.73 9.58 3.67
C GLY A 66 2.20 9.37 3.30
N VAL A 67 2.49 8.27 2.62
CA VAL A 67 3.80 7.97 2.03
C VAL A 67 3.60 7.50 0.60
N ASN A 68 4.31 8.12 -0.33
CA ASN A 68 4.40 7.66 -1.71
C ASN A 68 5.87 7.63 -2.13
N ILE A 69 6.47 6.46 -2.08
CA ILE A 69 7.88 6.24 -2.42
C ILE A 69 8.17 6.69 -3.86
N GLY A 70 7.21 6.55 -4.77
CA GLY A 70 7.36 7.00 -6.16
C GLY A 70 7.58 8.51 -6.33
N HIS A 71 7.30 9.31 -5.31
CA HIS A 71 7.55 10.76 -5.29
C HIS A 71 8.81 11.14 -4.48
N LEU A 72 9.58 10.18 -4.02
CA LEU A 72 10.81 10.40 -3.22
C LEU A 72 12.11 10.21 -4.02
N TRP A 73 12.05 10.03 -5.34
CA TRP A 73 13.25 9.81 -6.16
C TRP A 73 14.28 10.95 -6.07
N GLY A 74 13.86 12.17 -5.77
CA GLY A 74 14.77 13.29 -5.49
C GLY A 74 15.47 13.20 -4.13
N GLN A 75 15.09 12.24 -3.28
CA GLN A 75 15.60 12.06 -1.91
C GLN A 75 16.34 10.71 -1.77
N MET A 76 17.26 10.43 -2.69
CA MET A 76 17.96 9.15 -2.75
C MET A 76 18.72 8.78 -1.49
N ALA A 77 19.23 9.77 -0.74
CA ALA A 77 19.92 9.51 0.52
C ALA A 77 18.98 8.89 1.57
N ILE A 78 17.75 9.41 1.68
CA ILE A 78 16.72 8.88 2.58
C ILE A 78 16.33 7.47 2.14
N LEU A 79 16.01 7.28 0.86
CA LEU A 79 15.61 5.97 0.34
C LEU A 79 16.68 4.90 0.54
N ARG A 80 17.95 5.27 0.38
CA ARG A 80 19.09 4.36 0.61
C ARG A 80 19.22 4.00 2.08
N ALA A 81 19.13 4.97 2.99
CA ALA A 81 19.20 4.73 4.42
C ALA A 81 18.07 3.81 4.90
N GLU A 82 16.83 4.07 4.46
CA GLU A 82 15.67 3.22 4.79
C GLU A 82 15.81 1.80 4.24
N LEU A 83 16.29 1.64 3.00
CA LEU A 83 16.54 0.33 2.42
C LEU A 83 17.60 -0.43 3.21
N GLN A 84 18.70 0.20 3.60
CA GLN A 84 19.74 -0.41 4.41
C GLN A 84 19.20 -0.86 5.78
N ALA A 85 18.36 -0.04 6.41
CA ALA A 85 17.70 -0.41 7.66
C ALA A 85 16.80 -1.64 7.52
N VAL A 86 16.04 -1.74 6.43
CA VAL A 86 15.20 -2.91 6.15
C VAL A 86 16.05 -4.16 5.88
N LEU A 87 17.14 -4.03 5.12
CA LEU A 87 18.09 -5.14 4.88
C LEU A 87 18.73 -5.63 6.16
N ALA A 88 19.15 -4.73 7.06
CA ALA A 88 19.69 -5.11 8.36
C ALA A 88 18.67 -5.88 9.23
N LEU A 89 17.38 -5.54 9.16
CA LEU A 89 16.33 -6.30 9.83
C LEU A 89 16.15 -7.71 9.24
N TRP A 90 16.31 -7.84 7.94
CA TRP A 90 16.25 -9.13 7.26
C TRP A 90 17.46 -10.00 7.61
N GLU A 91 18.68 -9.44 7.60
CA GLU A 91 19.91 -10.14 8.00
C GLU A 91 19.88 -10.61 9.46
N GLN A 92 19.18 -9.88 10.33
CA GLN A 92 18.95 -10.25 11.73
C GLN A 92 17.78 -11.22 11.94
N ASP A 93 17.21 -11.77 10.87
CA ASP A 93 16.02 -12.66 10.92
C ASP A 93 14.77 -12.03 11.57
N LYS A 94 14.75 -10.71 11.75
CA LYS A 94 13.61 -9.98 12.35
C LYS A 94 12.43 -9.85 11.39
N ILE A 95 12.69 -9.86 10.09
CA ILE A 95 11.67 -9.90 9.04
C ILE A 95 11.95 -11.05 8.09
N LYS A 96 10.90 -11.79 7.71
CA LYS A 96 10.99 -12.95 6.80
C LYS A 96 9.94 -12.81 5.70
N PRO A 97 10.28 -12.14 4.57
CA PRO A 97 9.36 -11.99 3.46
C PRO A 97 8.97 -13.36 2.89
N ARG A 98 7.67 -13.65 2.82
CA ARG A 98 7.18 -14.89 2.22
C ARG A 98 7.15 -14.74 0.70
N ILE A 99 7.79 -15.67 -0.01
CA ILE A 99 7.64 -15.85 -1.45
C ILE A 99 6.51 -16.85 -1.68
N ASP A 100 5.48 -16.40 -2.41
CA ASP A 100 4.34 -17.26 -2.80
C ASP A 100 4.70 -18.14 -3.99
N SER A 101 5.27 -17.52 -5.03
CA SER A 101 5.64 -18.21 -6.27
C SER A 101 6.74 -17.46 -7.02
N SER A 102 7.50 -18.21 -7.82
CA SER A 102 8.52 -17.67 -8.73
C SER A 102 8.16 -18.05 -10.16
N TYR A 103 8.35 -17.13 -11.09
CA TYR A 103 8.09 -17.29 -12.51
C TYR A 103 9.33 -16.87 -13.32
N ALA A 104 9.52 -17.42 -14.50
CA ALA A 104 10.47 -16.88 -15.47
C ALA A 104 9.98 -15.53 -16.02
N PHE A 105 10.88 -14.68 -16.52
CA PHE A 105 10.47 -13.41 -17.15
C PHE A 105 9.50 -13.63 -18.32
N THR A 106 9.64 -14.72 -19.06
CA THR A 106 8.71 -15.11 -20.14
C THR A 106 7.29 -15.39 -19.65
N GLU A 107 7.13 -15.72 -18.37
CA GLU A 107 5.85 -16.02 -17.72
C GLU A 107 5.27 -14.83 -16.95
N ALA A 108 5.78 -13.61 -17.13
CA ALA A 108 5.34 -12.41 -16.41
C ALA A 108 3.82 -12.20 -16.49
N ALA A 109 3.18 -12.55 -17.61
CA ALA A 109 1.73 -12.47 -17.77
C ALA A 109 0.97 -13.41 -16.81
N ALA A 110 1.51 -14.60 -16.50
CA ALA A 110 0.93 -15.53 -15.53
C ALA A 110 1.11 -15.00 -14.09
N ALA A 111 2.28 -14.46 -13.78
CA ALA A 111 2.57 -13.82 -12.51
C ALA A 111 1.60 -12.66 -12.23
N HIS A 112 1.39 -11.78 -13.21
CA HIS A 112 0.45 -10.67 -13.10
C HIS A 112 -1.00 -11.14 -12.92
N ARG A 113 -1.44 -12.17 -13.66
CA ARG A 113 -2.79 -12.74 -13.49
C ARG A 113 -3.00 -13.23 -12.06
N ARG A 114 -2.03 -13.92 -11.46
CA ARG A 114 -2.10 -14.42 -10.09
C ARG A 114 -2.28 -13.28 -9.07
N ILE A 115 -1.55 -12.16 -9.24
CA ILE A 115 -1.71 -10.96 -8.41
C ILE A 115 -3.11 -10.36 -8.59
N LEU A 116 -3.56 -10.18 -9.83
CA LEU A 116 -4.86 -9.57 -10.12
C LEU A 116 -6.04 -10.41 -9.60
N GLN A 117 -5.88 -11.73 -9.57
CA GLN A 117 -6.87 -12.67 -9.03
C GLN A 117 -6.79 -12.77 -7.50
N ARG A 118 -5.84 -12.07 -6.85
CA ARG A 118 -5.62 -12.09 -5.38
C ARG A 118 -5.40 -13.49 -4.83
N GLN A 119 -4.73 -14.36 -5.58
CA GLN A 119 -4.44 -15.74 -5.21
C GLN A 119 -3.11 -15.91 -4.47
N ASN A 120 -2.28 -14.87 -4.46
CA ASN A 120 -0.97 -14.92 -3.83
C ASN A 120 -1.04 -14.64 -2.32
N ILE A 121 -0.26 -15.40 -1.55
CA ILE A 121 -0.01 -15.15 -0.13
C ILE A 121 1.48 -14.87 0.05
N GLY A 122 1.87 -13.62 -0.10
CA GLY A 122 3.26 -13.18 -0.10
C GLY A 122 3.64 -12.52 -1.41
N LYS A 123 4.93 -12.52 -1.73
CA LYS A 123 5.50 -11.88 -2.92
C LYS A 123 5.59 -12.86 -4.09
N ILE A 124 5.29 -12.38 -5.28
CA ILE A 124 5.58 -13.09 -6.53
C ILE A 124 6.89 -12.54 -7.08
N VAL A 125 7.81 -13.42 -7.44
CA VAL A 125 9.14 -13.07 -7.91
C VAL A 125 9.29 -13.51 -9.37
N LEU A 126 9.86 -12.64 -10.19
CA LEU A 126 10.32 -13.00 -11.54
C LEU A 126 11.81 -13.30 -11.49
N LYS A 127 12.23 -14.36 -12.13
CA LYS A 127 13.63 -14.77 -12.26
C LYS A 127 14.04 -14.72 -13.73
N PRO A 128 15.29 -14.31 -14.05
CA PRO A 128 15.83 -14.38 -15.39
C PRO A 128 15.95 -15.83 -15.87
#